data_02e8c68f0e07403b72cc10b3b1fa596e
#
_entry.id   02e8c68f0e07403b72cc10b3b1fa596e
#
_cell.length_a   1.000
_cell.length_b   1.000
_cell.length_c   1.000
_cell.angle_alpha   90.00
_cell.angle_beta   90.00
_cell.angle_gamma   90.00
#
_symmetry.space_group_name_H-M   'P 1'
#
loop_
_entity.id
_entity.type
_entity.pdbx_description
1 polymer ?
#
loop_
_entity_poly.entity_id
_entity_poly.type
_entity_poly.pdbx_seq_one_letter_code
_entity_poly.pdbx_strand_id
1 'polypeptide(L)'
;MVYEIRIMKKITVIISAGDTDKYMEETLDSLSAQSIVNDIEIIDQTKPGQITRGDEVLNKAEGKYLYFMNSGDLLTSFALEELWNICETKHLDILLFSGAVFYENTKLAKRYKNLSDEFYRCGSYAQVITGKEMRNQLKKNKDILPPVSMQILKKDLLIGEKTDFHNRIDTDRCFVKRILLKAERVFCVNDSYLYKRITVPS
;
A
#
# COMPACT_ATOMS: atom_id res chain seq x y z
N MET A 1 -32.77 21.04 9.68
CA MET A 1 -31.55 20.81 8.88
C MET A 1 -30.78 19.70 9.60
N VAL A 2 -30.90 18.46 9.13
CA VAL A 2 -30.19 17.31 9.70
C VAL A 2 -28.77 17.37 9.14
N TYR A 3 -27.79 17.68 9.99
CA TYR A 3 -26.40 17.52 9.61
C TYR A 3 -26.10 16.02 9.56
N GLU A 4 -26.00 15.44 8.38
CA GLU A 4 -25.37 14.15 8.21
C GLU A 4 -23.93 14.28 8.70
N ILE A 5 -23.62 13.67 9.84
CA ILE A 5 -22.25 13.50 10.29
C ILE A 5 -21.63 12.50 9.31
N ARG A 6 -20.93 12.99 8.30
CA ARG A 6 -20.18 12.14 7.37
C ARG A 6 -19.03 11.54 8.16
N ILE A 7 -19.19 10.28 8.56
CA ILE A 7 -18.13 9.55 9.25
C ILE A 7 -17.00 9.36 8.22
N MET A 8 -15.88 10.03 8.45
CA MET A 8 -14.72 9.93 7.58
C MET A 8 -14.15 8.50 7.65
N LYS A 9 -13.95 7.87 6.50
CA LYS A 9 -13.33 6.55 6.45
C LYS A 9 -11.88 6.60 6.93
N LYS A 10 -11.44 5.53 7.59
CA LYS A 10 -10.07 5.41 8.09
C LYS A 10 -9.07 5.29 6.95
N ILE A 11 -9.33 4.34 6.05
CA ILE A 11 -8.45 4.02 4.93
C ILE A 11 -9.29 3.87 3.66
N THR A 12 -8.84 4.46 2.57
CA THR A 12 -9.28 4.10 1.21
C THR A 12 -8.27 3.13 0.61
N VAL A 13 -8.73 1.92 0.28
CA VAL A 13 -7.97 0.92 -0.47
C VAL A 13 -8.22 1.13 -1.95
N ILE A 14 -7.17 1.37 -2.71
CA ILE A 14 -7.21 1.55 -4.16
C ILE A 14 -6.63 0.31 -4.80
N ILE A 15 -7.47 -0.46 -5.52
CA ILE A 15 -7.05 -1.70 -6.16
C ILE A 15 -6.75 -1.42 -7.62
N SER A 16 -5.50 -1.64 -8.03
CA SER A 16 -5.05 -1.49 -9.41
C SER A 16 -5.17 -2.82 -10.17
N ALA A 17 -5.48 -2.73 -11.46
CA ALA A 17 -5.41 -3.87 -12.37
C ALA A 17 -3.97 -4.38 -12.52
N GLY A 18 -3.82 -5.67 -12.72
CA GLY A 18 -2.53 -6.33 -12.89
C GLY A 18 -2.65 -7.64 -13.66
N ASP A 19 -1.53 -8.35 -13.78
CA ASP A 19 -1.48 -9.67 -14.41
C ASP A 19 -2.24 -10.76 -13.59
N THR A 20 -2.88 -10.34 -12.49
CA THR A 20 -3.50 -11.19 -11.48
C THR A 20 -5.00 -10.96 -11.31
N ASP A 21 -5.66 -10.31 -12.27
CA ASP A 21 -7.09 -9.97 -12.18
C ASP A 21 -8.02 -11.19 -12.01
N LYS A 22 -7.59 -12.36 -12.47
CA LYS A 22 -8.29 -13.64 -12.22
C LYS A 22 -8.39 -14.01 -10.73
N TYR A 23 -7.62 -13.36 -9.85
CA TYR A 23 -7.63 -13.55 -8.40
C TYR A 23 -8.26 -12.38 -7.64
N MET A 24 -8.99 -11.52 -8.33
CA MET A 24 -9.63 -10.34 -7.72
C MET A 24 -10.60 -10.70 -6.59
N GLU A 25 -11.32 -11.82 -6.75
CA GLU A 25 -12.24 -12.33 -5.72
C GLU A 25 -11.51 -12.62 -4.40
N GLU A 26 -10.36 -13.31 -4.46
CA GLU A 26 -9.55 -13.58 -3.27
C GLU A 26 -9.04 -12.28 -2.61
N THR A 27 -8.71 -11.25 -3.40
CA THR A 27 -8.33 -9.93 -2.88
C THR A 27 -9.49 -9.29 -2.12
N LEU A 28 -10.69 -9.28 -2.71
CA LEU A 28 -11.90 -8.73 -2.08
C LEU A 28 -12.28 -9.50 -0.82
N ASP A 29 -12.13 -10.82 -0.81
CA ASP A 29 -12.36 -11.66 0.37
C ASP A 29 -11.41 -11.28 1.51
N SER A 30 -10.10 -11.06 1.20
CA SER A 30 -9.12 -10.63 2.20
C SER A 30 -9.42 -9.24 2.78
N LEU A 31 -10.02 -8.35 2.00
CA LEU A 31 -10.47 -7.04 2.45
C LEU A 31 -11.78 -7.12 3.26
N SER A 32 -12.69 -7.98 2.86
CA SER A 32 -13.95 -8.22 3.58
C SER A 32 -13.73 -8.85 4.95
N ALA A 33 -12.63 -9.60 5.11
CA ALA A 33 -12.21 -10.21 6.36
C ALA A 33 -11.45 -9.26 7.31
N GLN A 34 -11.24 -7.99 6.93
CA GLN A 34 -10.57 -7.03 7.81
C GLN A 34 -11.44 -6.68 9.02
N SER A 35 -10.83 -6.59 10.19
CA SER A 35 -11.53 -6.23 11.45
C SER A 35 -12.24 -4.87 11.40
N ILE A 36 -11.71 -3.94 10.60
CA ILE A 36 -12.27 -2.59 10.40
C ILE A 36 -12.99 -2.43 9.05
N VAL A 37 -13.56 -3.49 8.49
CA VAL A 37 -14.19 -3.48 7.16
C VAL A 37 -15.22 -2.35 6.98
N ASN A 38 -15.94 -1.99 8.02
CA ASN A 38 -16.94 -0.91 7.97
C ASN A 38 -16.33 0.50 7.91
N ASP A 39 -15.06 0.64 8.28
CA ASP A 39 -14.32 1.92 8.31
C ASP A 39 -13.41 2.09 7.10
N ILE A 40 -13.35 1.12 6.20
CA ILE A 40 -12.60 1.23 4.96
C ILE A 40 -13.52 1.56 3.78
N GLU A 41 -12.92 2.18 2.77
CA GLU A 41 -13.51 2.38 1.45
C GLU A 41 -12.67 1.60 0.43
N ILE A 42 -13.30 1.01 -0.58
CA ILE A 42 -12.61 0.30 -1.66
C ILE A 42 -12.92 1.01 -2.98
N ILE A 43 -11.87 1.44 -3.68
CA ILE A 43 -11.92 1.95 -5.04
C ILE A 43 -11.27 0.92 -5.97
N ASP A 44 -12.10 0.19 -6.69
CA ASP A 44 -11.66 -0.84 -7.65
C ASP A 44 -11.43 -0.20 -9.02
N GLN A 45 -10.18 -0.16 -9.47
CA GLN A 45 -9.77 0.37 -10.77
C GLN A 45 -9.59 -0.71 -11.85
N THR A 46 -9.91 -1.96 -11.54
CA THR A 46 -9.75 -3.07 -12.50
C THR A 46 -10.85 -3.10 -13.56
N LYS A 47 -11.98 -2.44 -13.31
CA LYS A 47 -13.15 -2.47 -14.19
C LYS A 47 -13.04 -1.43 -15.31
N PRO A 48 -13.48 -1.76 -16.55
CA PRO A 48 -13.54 -0.82 -17.66
C PRO A 48 -14.38 0.42 -17.31
N GLY A 49 -13.91 1.61 -17.69
CA GLY A 49 -14.63 2.86 -17.44
C GLY A 49 -14.51 3.44 -16.03
N GLN A 50 -13.72 2.81 -15.17
CA GLN A 50 -13.38 3.37 -13.86
C GLN A 50 -12.44 4.56 -13.98
N ILE A 51 -12.45 5.41 -12.96
CA ILE A 51 -11.60 6.60 -12.90
C ILE A 51 -10.16 6.15 -12.71
N THR A 52 -9.34 6.64 -13.59
CA THR A 52 -7.96 6.20 -13.72
C THR A 52 -6.96 7.34 -13.49
N ARG A 53 -7.43 8.59 -13.56
CA ARG A 53 -6.59 9.76 -13.27
C ARG A 53 -6.39 9.89 -11.76
N GLY A 54 -5.15 10.07 -11.36
CA GLY A 54 -4.77 10.12 -9.96
C GLY A 54 -5.46 11.22 -9.16
N ASP A 55 -5.64 12.39 -9.75
CA ASP A 55 -6.36 13.51 -9.15
C ASP A 55 -7.84 13.19 -8.89
N GLU A 56 -8.51 12.50 -9.81
CA GLU A 56 -9.91 12.10 -9.66
C GLU A 56 -10.07 11.02 -8.57
N VAL A 57 -9.15 10.05 -8.49
CA VAL A 57 -9.14 9.02 -7.45
C VAL A 57 -8.92 9.66 -6.08
N LEU A 58 -7.96 10.57 -5.97
CA LEU A 58 -7.69 11.31 -4.73
C LEU A 58 -8.89 12.15 -4.28
N ASN A 59 -9.60 12.77 -5.22
CA ASN A 59 -10.80 13.56 -4.91
C ASN A 59 -11.96 12.69 -4.42
N LYS A 60 -12.10 11.47 -4.93
CA LYS A 60 -13.14 10.52 -4.51
C LYS A 60 -12.84 9.85 -3.18
N ALA A 61 -11.56 9.56 -2.91
CA ALA A 61 -11.16 8.86 -1.70
C ALA A 61 -11.65 9.59 -0.43
N GLU A 62 -12.36 8.88 0.44
CA GLU A 62 -12.90 9.41 1.69
C GLU A 62 -12.01 9.11 2.91
N GLY A 63 -11.05 8.19 2.74
CA GLY A 63 -10.13 7.78 3.79
C GLY A 63 -9.11 8.86 4.15
N LYS A 64 -8.79 8.94 5.44
CA LYS A 64 -7.68 9.77 5.94
C LYS A 64 -6.34 9.29 5.39
N TYR A 65 -6.18 7.98 5.26
CA TYR A 65 -5.02 7.33 4.65
C TYR A 65 -5.43 6.60 3.38
N LEU A 66 -4.45 6.43 2.50
CA LEU A 66 -4.59 5.67 1.27
C LEU A 66 -3.69 4.44 1.31
N TYR A 67 -4.20 3.34 0.82
CA TYR A 67 -3.47 2.10 0.64
C TYR A 67 -3.64 1.61 -0.80
N PHE A 68 -2.53 1.34 -1.48
CA PHE A 68 -2.53 0.84 -2.85
C PHE A 68 -2.26 -0.65 -2.87
N MET A 69 -3.09 -1.40 -3.56
CA MET A 69 -3.02 -2.86 -3.62
C MET A 69 -3.21 -3.33 -5.06
N ASN A 70 -2.55 -4.40 -5.46
CA ASN A 70 -2.84 -5.02 -6.75
C ASN A 70 -3.88 -6.13 -6.59
N SER A 71 -4.68 -6.33 -7.64
CA SER A 71 -5.51 -7.53 -7.73
C SER A 71 -4.64 -8.78 -7.56
N GLY A 72 -5.14 -9.78 -6.83
CA GLY A 72 -4.43 -11.02 -6.50
C GLY A 72 -3.54 -10.98 -5.25
N ASP A 73 -3.25 -9.80 -4.71
CA ASP A 73 -2.56 -9.67 -3.42
C ASP A 73 -3.54 -9.89 -2.26
N LEU A 74 -3.06 -10.35 -1.11
CA LEU A 74 -3.87 -10.64 0.06
C LEU A 74 -3.32 -9.92 1.30
N LEU A 75 -4.21 -9.54 2.22
CA LEU A 75 -3.84 -8.99 3.52
C LEU A 75 -4.11 -9.99 4.64
N THR A 76 -3.33 -9.89 5.73
CA THR A 76 -3.68 -10.55 6.99
C THR A 76 -4.94 -9.91 7.59
N SER A 77 -5.72 -10.66 8.38
CA SER A 77 -7.07 -10.25 8.82
C SER A 77 -7.11 -8.96 9.66
N PHE A 78 -6.04 -8.61 10.35
CA PHE A 78 -5.97 -7.40 11.19
C PHE A 78 -5.06 -6.32 10.61
N ALA A 79 -4.57 -6.51 9.37
CA ALA A 79 -3.57 -5.64 8.76
C ALA A 79 -3.96 -4.16 8.79
N LEU A 80 -5.13 -3.83 8.26
CA LEU A 80 -5.54 -2.43 8.13
C LEU A 80 -5.81 -1.76 9.48
N GLU A 81 -6.31 -2.49 10.47
CA GLU A 81 -6.51 -1.97 11.83
C GLU A 81 -5.17 -1.65 12.50
N GLU A 82 -4.23 -2.58 12.47
CA GLU A 82 -2.91 -2.40 13.09
C GLU A 82 -2.14 -1.27 12.41
N LEU A 83 -2.11 -1.26 11.07
CA LEU A 83 -1.44 -0.21 10.30
C LEU A 83 -2.06 1.17 10.56
N TRP A 84 -3.40 1.26 10.62
CA TRP A 84 -4.11 2.50 10.95
C TRP A 84 -3.78 2.98 12.37
N ASN A 85 -3.80 2.07 13.36
CA ASN A 85 -3.48 2.40 14.76
C ASN A 85 -2.06 2.94 14.91
N ILE A 86 -1.08 2.35 14.19
CA ILE A 86 0.30 2.84 14.18
C ILE A 86 0.37 4.24 13.56
N CYS A 87 -0.31 4.44 12.42
CA CYS A 87 -0.34 5.74 11.75
C CYS A 87 -0.93 6.84 12.64
N GLU A 88 -2.06 6.57 13.30
CA GLU A 88 -2.72 7.55 14.17
C GLU A 88 -1.92 7.82 15.44
N THR A 89 -1.46 6.78 16.14
CA THR A 89 -0.71 6.93 17.39
C THR A 89 0.59 7.71 17.18
N LYS A 90 1.22 7.52 16.04
CA LYS A 90 2.50 8.19 15.71
C LYS A 90 2.32 9.44 14.83
N HIS A 91 1.09 9.77 14.42
CA HIS A 91 0.77 10.88 13.52
C HIS A 91 1.60 10.87 12.25
N LEU A 92 1.60 9.74 11.53
CA LEU A 92 2.48 9.51 10.40
C LEU A 92 1.93 10.14 9.10
N ASP A 93 2.87 10.54 8.25
CA ASP A 93 2.61 10.84 6.85
C ASP A 93 2.75 9.56 6.01
N ILE A 94 3.73 8.70 6.35
CA ILE A 94 3.96 7.40 5.70
C ILE A 94 4.32 6.35 6.74
N LEU A 95 3.67 5.19 6.64
CA LEU A 95 4.08 3.95 7.32
C LEU A 95 4.58 2.96 6.29
N LEU A 96 5.82 2.50 6.45
CA LEU A 96 6.42 1.43 5.67
C LEU A 96 6.28 0.11 6.43
N PHE A 97 6.03 -0.99 5.73
CA PHE A 97 5.91 -2.32 6.34
C PHE A 97 6.47 -3.43 5.44
N SER A 98 6.53 -4.64 5.94
CA SER A 98 6.96 -5.81 5.18
C SER A 98 5.80 -6.59 4.60
N GLY A 99 6.12 -7.44 3.64
CA GLY A 99 5.23 -8.44 3.08
C GLY A 99 5.98 -9.74 2.80
N ALA A 100 5.23 -10.77 2.50
CA ALA A 100 5.73 -12.04 2.04
C ALA A 100 5.32 -12.28 0.60
N VAL A 101 6.13 -13.00 -0.18
CA VAL A 101 5.76 -13.40 -1.53
C VAL A 101 5.27 -14.85 -1.53
N PHE A 102 4.25 -15.13 -2.33
CA PHE A 102 3.86 -16.49 -2.64
C PHE A 102 3.70 -16.67 -4.15
N TYR A 103 4.01 -17.85 -4.62
CA TYR A 103 4.16 -18.13 -6.03
C TYR A 103 3.04 -19.06 -6.51
N GLU A 104 2.47 -18.74 -7.67
CA GLU A 104 1.45 -19.58 -8.30
C GLU A 104 1.93 -21.02 -8.54
N ASN A 105 3.25 -21.19 -8.79
CA ASN A 105 3.85 -22.50 -8.98
C ASN A 105 5.35 -22.55 -8.62
N THR A 106 5.87 -23.76 -8.47
CA THR A 106 7.27 -24.00 -8.09
C THR A 106 8.31 -23.52 -9.11
N LYS A 107 7.95 -23.40 -10.39
CA LYS A 107 8.87 -22.88 -11.43
C LYS A 107 9.13 -21.40 -11.21
N LEU A 108 8.08 -20.64 -10.85
CA LEU A 108 8.19 -19.22 -10.50
C LEU A 108 9.03 -19.02 -9.23
N ALA A 109 8.81 -19.84 -8.20
CA ALA A 109 9.59 -19.78 -6.98
C ALA A 109 11.10 -19.98 -7.23
N LYS A 110 11.46 -20.90 -8.13
CA LYS A 110 12.86 -21.12 -8.53
C LYS A 110 13.42 -19.94 -9.34
N ARG A 111 12.62 -19.39 -10.27
CA ARG A 111 13.04 -18.28 -11.16
C ARG A 111 13.24 -16.97 -10.40
N TYR A 112 12.38 -16.69 -9.44
CA TYR A 112 12.33 -15.42 -8.70
C TYR A 112 12.70 -15.58 -7.22
N LYS A 113 13.61 -16.48 -6.89
CA LYS A 113 14.00 -16.84 -5.52
C LYS A 113 14.44 -15.67 -4.64
N ASN A 114 14.97 -14.59 -5.23
CA ASN A 114 15.45 -13.40 -4.51
C ASN A 114 14.42 -12.28 -4.45
N LEU A 115 13.23 -12.48 -5.03
CA LEU A 115 12.20 -11.43 -5.06
C LEU A 115 11.66 -11.12 -3.65
N SER A 116 11.71 -12.09 -2.74
CA SER A 116 11.35 -11.90 -1.33
C SER A 116 12.09 -10.74 -0.67
N ASP A 117 13.36 -10.49 -1.06
CA ASP A 117 14.19 -9.44 -0.47
C ASP A 117 13.63 -8.04 -0.76
N GLU A 118 12.87 -7.87 -1.85
CA GLU A 118 12.20 -6.61 -2.16
C GLU A 118 11.03 -6.33 -1.21
N PHE A 119 10.46 -7.39 -0.62
CA PHE A 119 9.22 -7.33 0.16
C PHE A 119 9.45 -7.47 1.66
N TYR A 120 10.63 -7.84 2.11
CA TYR A 120 10.93 -7.99 3.53
C TYR A 120 11.92 -6.95 4.02
N ARG A 121 11.69 -6.41 5.23
CA ARG A 121 12.58 -5.47 5.93
C ARG A 121 13.33 -6.19 7.01
N CYS A 122 14.67 -6.12 6.97
CA CYS A 122 15.56 -6.77 7.94
C CYS A 122 16.19 -5.77 8.91
N GLY A 123 16.10 -4.48 8.60
CA GLY A 123 16.75 -3.44 9.37
C GLY A 123 16.07 -3.11 10.70
N SER A 124 16.71 -2.29 11.51
CA SER A 124 16.15 -1.73 12.73
C SER A 124 15.60 -0.32 12.48
N TYR A 125 14.34 -0.08 12.86
CA TYR A 125 13.60 1.16 12.66
C TYR A 125 12.90 1.54 13.96
N ALA A 126 13.62 2.27 14.82
CA ALA A 126 13.15 2.54 16.19
C ALA A 126 12.37 3.85 16.34
N GLN A 127 12.47 4.78 15.38
CA GLN A 127 12.01 6.15 15.54
C GLN A 127 11.20 6.63 14.34
N VAL A 128 10.30 7.57 14.60
CA VAL A 128 9.67 8.38 13.55
C VAL A 128 10.69 9.41 13.09
N ILE A 129 11.00 9.42 11.81
CA ILE A 129 12.01 10.29 11.18
C ILE A 129 11.47 10.86 9.86
N THR A 130 12.16 11.83 9.29
CA THR A 130 11.80 12.39 7.98
C THR A 130 12.01 11.36 6.86
N GLY A 131 11.31 11.52 5.74
CA GLY A 131 11.47 10.61 4.60
C GLY A 131 12.89 10.60 4.02
N LYS A 132 13.62 11.71 4.11
CA LYS A 132 15.04 11.79 3.72
C LYS A 132 15.90 10.91 4.64
N GLU A 133 15.68 10.98 5.94
CA GLU A 133 16.38 10.17 6.93
C GLU A 133 16.00 8.69 6.79
N MET A 134 14.70 8.39 6.58
CA MET A 134 14.23 7.03 6.35
C MET A 134 14.91 6.40 5.12
N ARG A 135 15.02 7.14 4.02
CA ARG A 135 15.75 6.67 2.84
C ARG A 135 17.20 6.33 3.14
N ASN A 136 17.88 7.14 3.95
CA ASN A 136 19.27 6.88 4.38
C ASN A 136 19.33 5.67 5.30
N GLN A 137 18.36 5.52 6.21
CA GLN A 137 18.28 4.38 7.13
C GLN A 137 18.05 3.05 6.37
N LEU A 138 17.14 3.04 5.38
CA LEU A 138 16.94 1.89 4.49
C LEU A 138 18.25 1.47 3.81
N LYS A 139 18.99 2.44 3.24
CA LYS A 139 20.30 2.15 2.62
C LYS A 139 21.32 1.60 3.61
N LYS A 140 21.41 2.18 4.81
CA LYS A 140 22.31 1.73 5.87
C LYS A 140 21.99 0.29 6.28
N ASN A 141 20.71 -0.05 6.37
CA ASN A 141 20.22 -1.37 6.71
C ASN A 141 20.29 -2.36 5.53
N LYS A 142 20.67 -1.90 4.33
CA LYS A 142 20.64 -2.66 3.07
C LYS A 142 19.24 -3.12 2.65
N ASP A 143 18.21 -2.46 3.17
CA ASP A 143 16.82 -2.68 2.79
C ASP A 143 16.48 -1.89 1.51
N ILE A 144 15.69 -2.50 0.67
CA ILE A 144 15.17 -1.86 -0.55
C ILE A 144 13.99 -0.97 -0.16
N LEU A 145 13.87 0.19 -0.81
CA LEU A 145 12.68 1.04 -0.68
C LEU A 145 11.44 0.23 -1.10
N PRO A 146 10.49 0.01 -0.17
CA PRO A 146 9.34 -0.83 -0.46
C PRO A 146 8.45 -0.24 -1.56
N PRO A 147 7.80 -1.08 -2.38
CA PRO A 147 6.80 -0.62 -3.33
C PRO A 147 5.62 0.05 -2.61
N VAL A 148 4.77 0.77 -3.35
CA VAL A 148 3.63 1.50 -2.76
C VAL A 148 2.63 0.57 -2.07
N SER A 149 2.51 -0.68 -2.51
CA SER A 149 1.67 -1.71 -1.88
C SER A 149 2.15 -2.14 -0.48
N MET A 150 3.30 -1.66 -0.05
CA MET A 150 3.81 -1.83 1.32
C MET A 150 3.93 -0.51 2.06
N GLN A 151 3.03 0.41 1.76
CA GLN A 151 2.98 1.73 2.36
C GLN A 151 1.55 2.13 2.66
N ILE A 152 1.34 2.70 3.85
CA ILE A 152 0.14 3.50 4.14
C ILE A 152 0.55 4.96 3.99
N LEU A 153 -0.19 5.71 3.19
CA LEU A 153 0.11 7.09 2.86
C LEU A 153 -1.00 8.01 3.38
N LYS A 154 -0.64 9.06 4.11
CA LYS A 154 -1.62 10.09 4.47
C LYS A 154 -2.10 10.79 3.21
N LYS A 155 -3.43 10.90 3.03
CA LYS A 155 -4.03 11.46 1.82
C LYS A 155 -3.51 12.86 1.49
N ASP A 156 -3.37 13.72 2.49
CA ASP A 156 -2.91 15.10 2.33
C ASP A 156 -1.52 15.21 1.69
N LEU A 157 -0.66 14.20 1.89
CA LEU A 157 0.68 14.15 1.30
C LEU A 157 0.64 14.08 -0.23
N LEU A 158 -0.45 13.56 -0.78
CA LEU A 158 -0.63 13.34 -2.22
C LEU A 158 -1.35 14.48 -2.94
N ILE A 159 -1.89 15.46 -2.21
CA ILE A 159 -2.58 16.62 -2.79
C ILE A 159 -1.61 17.41 -3.67
N GLY A 160 -2.00 17.67 -4.91
CA GLY A 160 -1.17 18.39 -5.89
C GLY A 160 -0.12 17.54 -6.60
N GLU A 161 -0.02 16.25 -6.27
CA GLU A 161 0.81 15.32 -7.03
C GLU A 161 0.14 14.95 -8.35
N LYS A 162 0.88 15.12 -9.44
CA LYS A 162 0.48 14.57 -10.74
C LYS A 162 0.80 13.07 -10.71
N THR A 163 -0.18 12.27 -10.36
CA THR A 163 -0.05 10.82 -10.30
C THR A 163 -0.95 10.20 -11.35
N ASP A 164 -0.38 9.37 -12.18
CA ASP A 164 -1.13 8.52 -13.07
C ASP A 164 -1.17 7.13 -12.44
N PHE A 165 -2.31 6.77 -11.86
CA PHE A 165 -2.50 5.47 -11.22
C PHE A 165 -2.79 4.35 -12.23
N HIS A 166 -2.79 4.64 -13.53
CA HIS A 166 -3.15 3.71 -14.59
C HIS A 166 -2.20 2.54 -14.77
N ASN A 167 -0.92 2.77 -14.58
CA ASN A 167 0.09 1.80 -14.96
C ASN A 167 0.93 1.38 -13.77
N ARG A 168 0.50 0.30 -13.09
CA ARG A 168 1.33 -0.41 -12.10
C ARG A 168 2.05 0.55 -11.15
N ILE A 169 1.30 1.27 -10.34
CA ILE A 169 1.85 2.19 -9.34
C ILE A 169 2.90 1.51 -8.43
N ASP A 170 2.77 0.21 -8.23
CA ASP A 170 3.75 -0.62 -7.51
C ASP A 170 5.14 -0.58 -8.12
N THR A 171 5.26 -0.37 -9.43
CA THR A 171 6.55 -0.32 -10.12
C THR A 171 7.09 1.09 -10.27
N ASP A 172 6.32 2.13 -9.95
CA ASP A 172 6.78 3.51 -10.04
C ASP A 172 7.66 3.90 -8.84
N ARG A 173 8.89 3.43 -8.88
CA ARG A 173 9.92 3.79 -7.88
C ARG A 173 10.20 5.30 -7.83
N CYS A 174 9.94 6.02 -8.91
CA CYS A 174 10.11 7.48 -8.94
C CYS A 174 9.01 8.16 -8.12
N PHE A 175 7.76 7.71 -8.26
CA PHE A 175 6.65 8.18 -7.44
C PHE A 175 6.91 7.92 -5.95
N VAL A 176 7.18 6.66 -5.59
CA VAL A 176 7.44 6.26 -4.19
C VAL A 176 8.57 7.09 -3.57
N LYS A 177 9.67 7.26 -4.30
CA LYS A 177 10.82 8.08 -3.83
C LYS A 177 10.44 9.54 -3.65
N ARG A 178 9.67 10.12 -4.58
CA ARG A 178 9.24 11.52 -4.53
C ARG A 178 8.34 11.79 -3.32
N ILE A 179 7.36 10.92 -3.09
CA ILE A 179 6.44 11.03 -1.95
C ILE A 179 7.20 10.84 -0.65
N LEU A 180 8.06 9.84 -0.56
CA LEU A 180 8.88 9.63 0.62
C LEU A 180 9.69 10.88 1.00
N LEU A 181 10.33 11.54 0.01
CA LEU A 181 11.15 12.72 0.27
C LEU A 181 10.38 13.96 0.74
N LYS A 182 9.06 14.00 0.56
CA LYS A 182 8.18 15.06 1.05
C LYS A 182 7.68 14.82 2.47
N ALA A 183 7.70 13.56 2.92
CA ALA A 183 7.14 13.19 4.20
C ALA A 183 8.04 13.64 5.37
N GLU A 184 7.43 14.26 6.38
CA GLU A 184 8.10 14.72 7.60
C GLU A 184 8.06 13.66 8.71
N ARG A 185 7.08 12.75 8.66
CA ARG A 185 6.85 11.76 9.70
C ARG A 185 6.68 10.37 9.11
N VAL A 186 7.80 9.65 9.03
CA VAL A 186 7.86 8.30 8.45
C VAL A 186 8.30 7.30 9.52
N PHE A 187 7.63 6.17 9.54
CA PHE A 187 7.99 5.04 10.38
C PHE A 187 8.05 3.77 9.54
N CYS A 188 8.82 2.78 9.98
CA CYS A 188 8.91 1.48 9.32
C CYS A 188 8.75 0.38 10.36
N VAL A 189 7.93 -0.62 10.04
CA VAL A 189 7.79 -1.85 10.82
C VAL A 189 8.26 -3.05 10.00
N ASN A 190 8.73 -4.07 10.68
CA ASN A 190 9.23 -5.29 10.02
C ASN A 190 8.13 -6.35 9.87
N ASP A 191 6.95 -6.11 10.46
CA ASP A 191 5.84 -7.04 10.41
C ASP A 191 5.30 -7.15 8.99
N SER A 192 4.94 -8.38 8.61
CA SER A 192 4.43 -8.71 7.27
C SER A 192 2.91 -8.70 7.28
N TYR A 193 2.32 -7.74 6.59
CA TYR A 193 0.87 -7.57 6.46
C TYR A 193 0.33 -7.98 5.09
N LEU A 194 1.19 -7.95 4.07
CA LEU A 194 0.84 -8.24 2.69
C LEU A 194 1.42 -9.59 2.25
N TYR A 195 0.59 -10.38 1.57
CA TYR A 195 1.01 -11.53 0.77
C TYR A 195 0.97 -11.14 -0.71
N LYS A 196 2.14 -10.90 -1.29
CA LYS A 196 2.30 -10.55 -2.70
C LYS A 196 2.24 -11.79 -3.58
N ARG A 197 1.26 -11.86 -4.48
CA ARG A 197 1.16 -12.97 -5.44
C ARG A 197 2.10 -12.75 -6.63
N ILE A 198 2.85 -13.78 -6.97
CA ILE A 198 3.72 -13.81 -8.14
C ILE A 198 3.16 -14.83 -9.13
N THR A 199 2.76 -14.33 -10.30
CA THR A 199 2.18 -15.13 -11.39
C THR A 199 3.06 -15.11 -12.62
N VAL A 200 2.72 -15.94 -13.60
CA VAL A 200 3.29 -15.83 -14.95
C VAL A 200 2.70 -14.59 -15.60
N PRO A 201 3.51 -13.68 -16.16
CA PRO A 201 2.98 -12.58 -16.96
C PRO A 201 2.13 -13.14 -18.10
N SER A 202 0.92 -12.62 -18.26
CA SER A 202 -0.01 -12.97 -19.33
C SER A 202 0.47 -12.48 -20.67
#